data_f34b809ef62565487dac3aebc43c22a2
#
_entry.id   f34b809ef62565487dac3aebc43c22a2
#
_cell.length_a   1.000
_cell.length_b   1.000
_cell.length_c   1.000
_cell.angle_alpha   90.00
_cell.angle_beta   90.00
_cell.angle_gamma   90.00
#
_symmetry.space_group_name_H-M   'P 1'
#
loop_
_entity.id
_entity.type
_entity.pdbx_description
1 polymer ?
#
loop_
_entity_poly.entity_id
_entity_poly.type
_entity_poly.pdbx_seq_one_letter_code
_entity_poly.pdbx_strand_id
1 'polypeptide(L)'
;MDSEPQNNGIAWVEVIDQANASGSLNEAYDAVKGTDGTVENLYLAMSQTPDVIKPADDHYLAILHNPNSPLDPWFAELISTYVAILCGSNYAYLNHGENFEFYFKNRNRSKIILNSLHDETWMNVLLYEGNNLVEALKFSQKLTLEPDKMIEDDIKRLRETGFTDQEISYIVQIVSSFAYWCRMINALGTKIGKTIGFANTKELEK
;
A
#
# COMPACT_ATOMS: atom_id res chain seq x y z
N MET A 1 30.86 -26.80 5.46
CA MET A 1 30.07 -26.23 6.58
C MET A 1 29.27 -25.13 5.97
N ASP A 2 28.08 -25.47 5.55
CA ASP A 2 27.14 -24.48 5.01
C ASP A 2 26.64 -23.67 6.20
N SER A 3 27.05 -22.40 6.25
CA SER A 3 26.52 -21.46 7.23
C SER A 3 25.02 -21.35 6.95
N GLU A 4 24.17 -21.66 7.93
CA GLU A 4 22.75 -21.35 7.83
C GLU A 4 22.58 -19.88 7.41
N PRO A 5 21.67 -19.57 6.48
CA PRO A 5 21.44 -18.19 6.06
C PRO A 5 21.14 -17.35 7.32
N GLN A 6 21.87 -16.26 7.51
CA GLN A 6 21.64 -15.34 8.62
C GLN A 6 20.31 -14.62 8.38
N ASN A 7 19.23 -15.27 8.82
CA ASN A 7 17.93 -14.64 8.90
C ASN A 7 17.97 -13.63 10.06
N ASN A 8 18.21 -12.34 9.75
CA ASN A 8 18.20 -11.25 10.73
C ASN A 8 16.78 -10.88 11.23
N GLY A 9 15.82 -11.74 11.00
CA GLY A 9 14.44 -11.60 11.49
C GLY A 9 13.57 -10.62 10.70
N ILE A 10 14.08 -10.05 9.61
CA ILE A 10 13.35 -9.10 8.77
C ILE A 10 12.40 -9.81 7.80
N ALA A 11 12.85 -10.92 7.21
CA ALA A 11 12.09 -11.73 6.26
C ALA A 11 12.44 -13.21 6.40
N TRP A 12 11.73 -14.10 5.71
CA TRP A 12 12.03 -15.55 5.69
C TRP A 12 13.16 -15.91 4.73
N VAL A 13 13.44 -15.05 3.76
CA VAL A 13 14.61 -15.17 2.89
C VAL A 13 15.84 -14.51 3.54
N GLU A 14 17.04 -14.83 3.06
CA GLU A 14 18.24 -14.12 3.44
C GLU A 14 18.14 -12.64 3.08
N VAL A 15 18.48 -11.78 4.02
CA VAL A 15 18.45 -10.32 3.85
C VAL A 15 19.86 -9.77 3.99
N ILE A 16 20.30 -9.05 2.95
CA ILE A 16 21.54 -8.27 2.99
C ILE A 16 21.18 -6.88 3.50
N ASP A 17 21.68 -6.52 4.68
CA ASP A 17 21.43 -5.21 5.29
C ASP A 17 22.21 -4.08 4.60
N GLN A 18 21.87 -2.82 4.92
CA GLN A 18 22.51 -1.64 4.32
C GLN A 18 24.04 -1.63 4.52
N ALA A 19 24.53 -2.10 5.66
CA ALA A 19 25.96 -2.04 5.98
C ALA A 19 26.78 -3.02 5.13
N ASN A 20 26.14 -4.09 4.65
CA ASN A 20 26.74 -5.14 3.83
C ASN A 20 26.39 -5.04 2.34
N ALA A 21 25.56 -4.07 1.96
CA ALA A 21 25.16 -3.86 0.56
C ALA A 21 26.34 -3.35 -0.27
N SER A 22 26.44 -3.82 -1.50
CA SER A 22 27.45 -3.40 -2.48
C SER A 22 26.90 -3.42 -3.91
N GLY A 23 27.57 -2.71 -4.85
CA GLY A 23 27.18 -2.68 -6.25
C GLY A 23 25.74 -2.23 -6.43
N SER A 24 24.99 -2.91 -7.31
CA SER A 24 23.59 -2.56 -7.63
C SER A 24 22.65 -2.57 -6.44
N LEU A 25 22.91 -3.40 -5.42
CA LEU A 25 22.08 -3.40 -4.21
C LEU A 25 22.28 -2.12 -3.39
N ASN A 26 23.52 -1.63 -3.26
CA ASN A 26 23.76 -0.37 -2.58
C ASN A 26 23.10 0.81 -3.33
N GLU A 27 23.20 0.83 -4.66
CA GLU A 27 22.55 1.85 -5.49
C GLU A 27 21.01 1.79 -5.33
N ALA A 28 20.42 0.59 -5.30
CA ALA A 28 19.00 0.41 -5.11
C ALA A 28 18.55 0.91 -3.73
N TYR A 29 19.28 0.61 -2.66
CA TYR A 29 18.99 1.09 -1.32
C TYR A 29 19.13 2.62 -1.20
N ASP A 30 20.16 3.19 -1.81
CA ASP A 30 20.34 4.65 -1.87
C ASP A 30 19.17 5.37 -2.53
N ALA A 31 18.54 4.71 -3.52
CA ALA A 31 17.39 5.27 -4.24
C ALA A 31 16.08 5.26 -3.43
N VAL A 32 15.94 4.33 -2.45
CA VAL A 32 14.66 4.14 -1.70
C VAL A 32 14.76 4.46 -0.21
N LYS A 33 15.95 4.83 0.30
CA LYS A 33 16.12 5.17 1.70
C LYS A 33 15.31 6.39 2.11
N GLY A 34 14.77 6.37 3.32
CA GLY A 34 14.06 7.49 3.92
C GLY A 34 14.97 8.68 4.22
N THR A 35 14.36 9.79 4.65
CA THR A 35 15.10 11.02 5.02
C THR A 35 16.01 10.83 6.23
N ASP A 36 15.71 9.86 7.09
CA ASP A 36 16.55 9.43 8.21
C ASP A 36 17.73 8.53 7.79
N GLY A 37 17.86 8.24 6.49
CA GLY A 37 18.90 7.38 5.93
C GLY A 37 18.66 5.87 6.10
N THR A 38 17.48 5.46 6.62
CA THR A 38 17.14 4.03 6.76
C THR A 38 16.42 3.49 5.53
N VAL A 39 16.58 2.19 5.28
CA VAL A 39 15.82 1.44 4.27
C VAL A 39 14.73 0.66 4.98
N GLU A 40 13.50 0.78 4.49
CA GLU A 40 12.35 0.05 5.02
C GLU A 40 12.54 -1.47 4.89
N ASN A 41 12.01 -2.21 5.86
CA ASN A 41 12.08 -3.68 5.86
C ASN A 41 11.50 -4.31 4.60
N LEU A 42 10.54 -3.64 3.97
CA LEU A 42 9.97 -4.02 2.67
C LEU A 42 11.06 -4.15 1.60
N TYR A 43 11.91 -3.13 1.45
CA TYR A 43 12.99 -3.12 0.46
C TYR A 43 14.18 -3.98 0.90
N LEU A 44 14.44 -4.07 2.22
CA LEU A 44 15.45 -5.00 2.75
C LEU A 44 15.09 -6.45 2.41
N ALA A 45 13.82 -6.83 2.50
CA ALA A 45 13.33 -8.16 2.12
C ALA A 45 13.50 -8.47 0.63
N MET A 46 13.68 -7.43 -0.22
CA MET A 46 13.94 -7.57 -1.66
C MET A 46 15.43 -7.60 -2.01
N SER A 47 16.34 -7.67 -1.04
CA SER A 47 17.79 -7.58 -1.24
C SER A 47 18.37 -8.57 -2.28
N GLN A 48 17.71 -9.72 -2.48
CA GLN A 48 18.13 -10.73 -3.47
C GLN A 48 17.74 -10.35 -4.92
N THR A 49 16.95 -9.31 -5.10
CA THR A 49 16.48 -8.83 -6.42
C THR A 49 16.65 -7.31 -6.53
N PRO A 50 17.88 -6.78 -6.44
CA PRO A 50 18.13 -5.34 -6.38
C PRO A 50 17.56 -4.56 -7.57
N ASP A 51 17.56 -5.16 -8.76
CA ASP A 51 17.08 -4.52 -10.00
C ASP A 51 15.55 -4.25 -9.97
N VAL A 52 14.80 -4.85 -9.05
CA VAL A 52 13.35 -4.69 -8.91
C VAL A 52 13.00 -3.59 -7.90
N ILE A 53 13.88 -3.28 -6.94
CA ILE A 53 13.59 -2.38 -5.81
C ILE A 53 13.16 -0.99 -6.30
N LYS A 54 14.03 -0.31 -7.04
CA LYS A 54 13.74 1.06 -7.50
C LYS A 54 12.56 1.12 -8.47
N PRO A 55 12.44 0.27 -9.51
CA PRO A 55 11.26 0.27 -10.38
C PRO A 55 9.94 0.05 -9.64
N ALA A 56 9.94 -0.79 -8.61
CA ALA A 56 8.75 -1.04 -7.79
C ALA A 56 8.41 0.18 -6.91
N ASP A 57 9.40 0.84 -6.33
CA ASP A 57 9.21 2.10 -5.58
C ASP A 57 8.73 3.23 -6.51
N ASP A 58 9.32 3.39 -7.69
CA ASP A 58 8.88 4.38 -8.68
C ASP A 58 7.41 4.16 -9.07
N HIS A 59 7.00 2.90 -9.25
CA HIS A 59 5.61 2.55 -9.52
C HIS A 59 4.69 2.93 -8.34
N TYR A 60 5.09 2.60 -7.12
CA TYR A 60 4.36 2.95 -5.91
C TYR A 60 4.18 4.47 -5.77
N LEU A 61 5.28 5.23 -5.93
CA LEU A 61 5.26 6.70 -5.85
C LEU A 61 4.39 7.33 -6.94
N ALA A 62 4.43 6.79 -8.18
CA ALA A 62 3.62 7.28 -9.30
C ALA A 62 2.11 7.11 -9.06
N ILE A 63 1.70 6.12 -8.28
CA ILE A 63 0.30 5.83 -8.00
C ILE A 63 -0.20 6.56 -6.75
N LEU A 64 0.50 6.45 -5.62
CA LEU A 64 0.03 6.98 -4.34
C LEU A 64 0.50 8.40 -4.03
N HIS A 65 1.71 8.74 -4.45
CA HIS A 65 2.34 10.02 -4.10
C HIS A 65 2.54 10.94 -5.31
N ASN A 66 1.78 10.72 -6.36
CA ASN A 66 1.79 11.58 -7.55
C ASN A 66 1.01 12.88 -7.25
N PRO A 67 1.66 14.06 -7.31
CA PRO A 67 0.98 15.34 -7.06
C PRO A 67 -0.09 15.67 -8.11
N ASN A 68 -0.08 15.00 -9.25
CA ASN A 68 -1.09 15.14 -10.30
C ASN A 68 -2.18 14.06 -10.23
N SER A 69 -2.23 13.24 -9.17
CA SER A 69 -3.32 12.30 -8.96
C SER A 69 -4.65 13.05 -8.84
N PRO A 70 -5.72 12.62 -9.54
CA PRO A 70 -7.03 13.22 -9.37
C PRO A 70 -7.73 12.78 -8.08
N LEU A 71 -7.19 11.78 -7.38
CA LEU A 71 -7.75 11.25 -6.13
C LEU A 71 -7.14 11.96 -4.92
N ASP A 72 -7.98 12.26 -3.94
CA ASP A 72 -7.50 12.75 -2.65
C ASP A 72 -6.56 11.70 -2.00
N PRO A 73 -5.43 12.13 -1.38
CA PRO A 73 -4.49 11.19 -0.74
C PRO A 73 -5.15 10.28 0.29
N TRP A 74 -6.08 10.80 1.12
CA TRP A 74 -6.79 9.97 2.10
C TRP A 74 -7.64 8.87 1.45
N PHE A 75 -8.22 9.15 0.27
CA PHE A 75 -9.04 8.17 -0.45
C PHE A 75 -8.17 7.05 -1.04
N ALA A 76 -7.03 7.40 -1.63
CA ALA A 76 -6.05 6.43 -2.12
C ALA A 76 -5.54 5.51 -0.99
N GLU A 77 -5.22 6.10 0.17
CA GLU A 77 -4.77 5.35 1.35
C GLU A 77 -5.86 4.46 1.94
N LEU A 78 -7.13 4.88 1.91
CA LEU A 78 -8.26 4.06 2.34
C LEU A 78 -8.42 2.81 1.46
N ILE A 79 -8.37 2.97 0.13
CA ILE A 79 -8.42 1.83 -0.80
C ILE A 79 -7.24 0.88 -0.53
N SER A 80 -6.04 1.43 -0.38
CA SER A 80 -4.81 0.67 -0.09
C SER A 80 -4.94 -0.15 1.19
N THR A 81 -5.44 0.49 2.25
CA THR A 81 -5.70 -0.14 3.55
C THR A 81 -6.73 -1.26 3.44
N TYR A 82 -7.80 -1.03 2.68
CA TYR A 82 -8.83 -2.06 2.49
C TYR A 82 -8.31 -3.27 1.71
N VAL A 83 -7.55 -3.06 0.64
CA VAL A 83 -6.88 -4.15 -0.10
C VAL A 83 -5.93 -4.91 0.82
N ALA A 84 -5.20 -4.23 1.71
CA ALA A 84 -4.33 -4.88 2.68
C ALA A 84 -5.10 -5.80 3.64
N ILE A 85 -6.27 -5.38 4.12
CA ILE A 85 -7.17 -6.21 4.94
C ILE A 85 -7.62 -7.44 4.14
N LEU A 86 -8.12 -7.25 2.91
CA LEU A 86 -8.61 -8.34 2.05
C LEU A 86 -7.52 -9.37 1.73
N CYS A 87 -6.28 -8.92 1.59
CA CYS A 87 -5.11 -9.78 1.36
C CYS A 87 -4.50 -10.35 2.65
N GLY A 88 -5.00 -10.01 3.84
CA GLY A 88 -4.45 -10.44 5.12
C GLY A 88 -3.03 -9.92 5.40
N SER A 89 -2.67 -8.74 4.87
CA SER A 89 -1.35 -8.15 5.05
C SER A 89 -1.33 -7.14 6.19
N ASN A 90 -0.95 -7.61 7.39
CA ASN A 90 -0.85 -6.74 8.57
C ASN A 90 0.20 -5.63 8.40
N TYR A 91 1.30 -5.91 7.70
CA TYR A 91 2.33 -4.91 7.38
C TYR A 91 1.73 -3.72 6.61
N ALA A 92 1.07 -4.01 5.49
CA ALA A 92 0.47 -2.98 4.65
C ALA A 92 -0.69 -2.27 5.36
N TYR A 93 -1.54 -3.01 6.09
CA TYR A 93 -2.63 -2.44 6.88
C TYR A 93 -2.16 -1.39 7.88
N LEU A 94 -1.13 -1.69 8.68
CA LEU A 94 -0.65 -0.77 9.69
C LEU A 94 -0.03 0.50 9.08
N ASN A 95 0.78 0.35 8.02
CA ASN A 95 1.42 1.49 7.38
C ASN A 95 0.41 2.41 6.68
N HIS A 96 -0.50 1.85 5.89
CA HIS A 96 -1.46 2.62 5.11
C HIS A 96 -2.65 3.09 5.94
N GLY A 97 -3.02 2.37 6.99
CA GLY A 97 -4.00 2.84 7.97
C GLY A 97 -3.54 4.09 8.72
N GLU A 98 -2.25 4.16 9.12
CA GLU A 98 -1.67 5.37 9.72
C GLU A 98 -1.61 6.52 8.72
N ASN A 99 -1.22 6.27 7.47
CA ASN A 99 -1.27 7.28 6.41
C ASN A 99 -2.69 7.79 6.16
N PHE A 100 -3.67 6.90 6.13
CA PHE A 100 -5.08 7.28 6.02
C PHE A 100 -5.50 8.20 7.16
N GLU A 101 -5.20 7.86 8.42
CA GLU A 101 -5.49 8.72 9.58
C GLU A 101 -4.85 10.11 9.44
N PHE A 102 -3.61 10.16 8.95
CA PHE A 102 -2.86 11.40 8.74
C PHE A 102 -3.53 12.31 7.71
N TYR A 103 -3.88 11.79 6.54
CA TYR A 103 -4.48 12.58 5.46
C TYR A 103 -5.96 12.90 5.70
N PHE A 104 -6.71 12.03 6.37
CA PHE A 104 -8.15 12.22 6.63
C PHE A 104 -8.42 13.34 7.65
N LYS A 105 -7.44 13.68 8.50
CA LYS A 105 -7.47 14.81 9.45
C LYS A 105 -8.61 14.81 10.48
N ASN A 106 -9.29 13.68 10.66
CA ASN A 106 -10.30 13.48 11.70
C ASN A 106 -10.07 12.13 12.37
N ARG A 107 -9.22 12.14 13.40
CA ARG A 107 -8.74 10.92 14.07
C ARG A 107 -9.85 10.05 14.68
N ASN A 108 -10.92 10.66 15.19
CA ASN A 108 -12.02 9.89 15.76
C ASN A 108 -12.81 9.18 14.65
N ARG A 109 -13.06 9.89 13.57
CA ARG A 109 -13.81 9.36 12.44
C ARG A 109 -12.99 8.33 11.64
N SER A 110 -11.69 8.57 11.42
CA SER A 110 -10.82 7.62 10.73
C SER A 110 -10.76 6.27 11.45
N LYS A 111 -10.68 6.27 12.79
CA LYS A 111 -10.71 5.02 13.57
C LYS A 111 -12.01 4.25 13.42
N ILE A 112 -13.15 4.95 13.38
CA ILE A 112 -14.46 4.30 13.14
C ILE A 112 -14.46 3.66 11.76
N ILE A 113 -13.98 4.36 10.74
CA ILE A 113 -13.87 3.84 9.36
C ILE A 113 -12.94 2.61 9.34
N LEU A 114 -11.71 2.73 9.83
CA LEU A 114 -10.74 1.63 9.83
C LEU A 114 -11.26 0.38 10.54
N ASN A 115 -11.90 0.55 11.70
CA ASN A 115 -12.48 -0.58 12.42
C ASN A 115 -13.61 -1.24 11.62
N SER A 116 -14.43 -0.48 10.92
CA SER A 116 -15.53 -1.00 10.12
C SER A 116 -15.08 -1.79 8.89
N LEU A 117 -13.86 -1.56 8.38
CA LEU A 117 -13.33 -2.29 7.22
C LEU A 117 -13.09 -3.78 7.49
N HIS A 118 -13.01 -4.19 8.77
CA HIS A 118 -12.81 -5.59 9.16
C HIS A 118 -14.10 -6.43 9.15
N ASP A 119 -15.23 -5.79 8.97
CA ASP A 119 -16.54 -6.44 8.90
C ASP A 119 -17.41 -5.80 7.80
N GLU A 120 -18.60 -6.32 7.57
CA GLU A 120 -19.50 -5.81 6.54
C GLU A 120 -20.20 -4.49 6.90
N THR A 121 -19.95 -3.94 8.09
CA THR A 121 -20.60 -2.69 8.55
C THR A 121 -20.03 -1.46 7.86
N TRP A 122 -18.86 -1.58 7.22
CA TRP A 122 -18.20 -0.48 6.52
C TRP A 122 -19.10 0.20 5.48
N MET A 123 -19.97 -0.54 4.81
CA MET A 123 -20.89 0.05 3.84
C MET A 123 -21.77 1.12 4.49
N ASN A 124 -22.36 0.83 5.66
CA ASN A 124 -23.21 1.78 6.37
C ASN A 124 -22.39 2.95 6.95
N VAL A 125 -21.18 2.68 7.45
CA VAL A 125 -20.29 3.70 7.98
C VAL A 125 -19.87 4.69 6.90
N LEU A 126 -19.53 4.21 5.71
CA LEU A 126 -19.03 5.02 4.61
C LEU A 126 -20.12 5.77 3.81
N LEU A 127 -21.38 5.37 3.94
CA LEU A 127 -22.48 6.14 3.33
C LEU A 127 -22.53 7.60 3.82
N TYR A 128 -22.05 7.89 5.02
CA TYR A 128 -21.93 9.26 5.52
C TYR A 128 -20.82 10.08 4.82
N GLU A 129 -19.83 9.40 4.22
CA GLU A 129 -18.76 10.05 3.46
C GLU A 129 -19.10 10.18 1.97
N GLY A 130 -20.04 9.38 1.47
CA GLY A 130 -20.53 9.41 0.09
C GLY A 130 -20.72 8.04 -0.53
N ASN A 131 -21.71 7.92 -1.41
CA ASN A 131 -22.00 6.67 -2.10
C ASN A 131 -20.88 6.25 -3.07
N ASN A 132 -20.16 7.21 -3.65
CA ASN A 132 -19.00 6.96 -4.50
C ASN A 132 -17.91 6.17 -3.76
N LEU A 133 -17.68 6.49 -2.48
CA LEU A 133 -16.71 5.77 -1.66
C LEU A 133 -17.11 4.31 -1.46
N VAL A 134 -18.39 4.07 -1.17
CA VAL A 134 -18.95 2.73 -1.02
C VAL A 134 -18.78 1.90 -2.31
N GLU A 135 -19.10 2.47 -3.47
CA GLU A 135 -18.95 1.77 -4.74
C GLU A 135 -17.48 1.53 -5.11
N ALA A 136 -16.59 2.47 -4.80
CA ALA A 136 -15.14 2.27 -5.00
C ALA A 136 -14.58 1.12 -4.14
N LEU A 137 -15.03 0.98 -2.90
CA LEU A 137 -14.59 -0.14 -2.06
C LEU A 137 -15.21 -1.48 -2.47
N LYS A 138 -16.47 -1.50 -2.92
CA LYS A 138 -17.06 -2.71 -3.52
C LYS A 138 -16.29 -3.16 -4.76
N PHE A 139 -15.94 -2.20 -5.63
CA PHE A 139 -15.11 -2.45 -6.79
C PHE A 139 -13.75 -3.01 -6.39
N SER A 140 -13.10 -2.38 -5.42
CA SER A 140 -11.79 -2.80 -4.89
C SER A 140 -11.85 -4.21 -4.29
N GLN A 141 -12.90 -4.53 -3.56
CA GLN A 141 -13.13 -5.88 -3.02
C GLN A 141 -13.23 -6.92 -4.13
N LYS A 142 -14.09 -6.66 -5.11
CA LYS A 142 -14.30 -7.59 -6.23
C LYS A 142 -13.01 -7.78 -7.03
N LEU A 143 -12.32 -6.68 -7.38
CA LEU A 143 -11.06 -6.75 -8.13
C LEU A 143 -9.95 -7.50 -7.35
N THR A 144 -9.93 -7.39 -6.02
CA THR A 144 -8.94 -8.08 -5.18
C THR A 144 -9.21 -9.58 -5.06
N LEU A 145 -10.47 -9.95 -4.82
CA LEU A 145 -10.86 -11.32 -4.47
C LEU A 145 -11.32 -12.16 -5.66
N GLU A 146 -11.88 -11.52 -6.68
CA GLU A 146 -12.50 -12.18 -7.83
C GLU A 146 -12.15 -11.47 -9.16
N PRO A 147 -10.85 -11.26 -9.47
CA PRO A 147 -10.43 -10.48 -10.64
C PRO A 147 -10.93 -11.06 -11.97
N ASP A 148 -11.15 -12.37 -12.03
CA ASP A 148 -11.69 -13.08 -13.19
C ASP A 148 -13.19 -12.83 -13.43
N LYS A 149 -13.90 -12.26 -12.45
CA LYS A 149 -15.32 -11.91 -12.53
C LYS A 149 -15.57 -10.44 -12.84
N MET A 150 -14.53 -9.64 -13.08
CA MET A 150 -14.71 -8.23 -13.47
C MET A 150 -15.40 -8.13 -14.82
N ILE A 151 -16.36 -7.22 -14.92
CA ILE A 151 -17.16 -6.95 -16.12
C ILE A 151 -17.29 -5.45 -16.37
N GLU A 152 -17.69 -5.05 -17.58
CA GLU A 152 -17.85 -3.64 -17.97
C GLU A 152 -18.80 -2.88 -17.03
N ASP A 153 -19.84 -3.53 -16.53
CA ASP A 153 -20.81 -2.92 -15.60
C ASP A 153 -20.17 -2.51 -14.25
N ASP A 154 -19.06 -3.10 -13.85
CA ASP A 154 -18.32 -2.67 -12.64
C ASP A 154 -17.74 -1.26 -12.85
N ILE A 155 -17.19 -1.00 -14.03
CA ILE A 155 -16.69 0.33 -14.42
C ILE A 155 -17.86 1.32 -14.58
N LYS A 156 -18.97 0.88 -15.19
CA LYS A 156 -20.15 1.73 -15.38
C LYS A 156 -20.71 2.22 -14.05
N ARG A 157 -20.79 1.35 -13.03
CA ARG A 157 -21.24 1.76 -11.69
C ARG A 157 -20.34 2.85 -11.07
N LEU A 158 -19.03 2.78 -11.24
CA LEU A 158 -18.13 3.85 -10.77
C LEU A 158 -18.42 5.18 -11.49
N ARG A 159 -18.63 5.16 -12.82
CA ARG A 159 -19.00 6.37 -13.58
C ARG A 159 -20.34 6.96 -13.10
N GLU A 160 -21.33 6.11 -12.82
CA GLU A 160 -22.65 6.51 -12.32
C GLU A 160 -22.58 7.19 -10.94
N THR A 161 -21.54 6.92 -10.15
CA THR A 161 -21.29 7.60 -8.87
C THR A 161 -20.41 8.85 -8.99
N GLY A 162 -20.05 9.23 -10.22
CA GLY A 162 -19.37 10.48 -10.52
C GLY A 162 -17.86 10.38 -10.76
N PHE A 163 -17.25 9.19 -10.71
CA PHE A 163 -15.84 9.03 -11.05
C PHE A 163 -15.59 9.22 -12.55
N THR A 164 -14.56 9.99 -12.86
CA THR A 164 -14.01 10.12 -14.21
C THR A 164 -13.21 8.85 -14.59
N ASP A 165 -12.97 8.65 -15.88
CA ASP A 165 -12.15 7.51 -16.34
C ASP A 165 -10.71 7.59 -15.84
N GLN A 166 -10.21 8.80 -15.59
CA GLN A 166 -8.89 8.99 -14.99
C GLN A 166 -8.87 8.49 -13.53
N GLU A 167 -9.85 8.88 -12.72
CA GLU A 167 -9.97 8.42 -11.33
C GLU A 167 -10.18 6.91 -11.26
N ILE A 168 -11.02 6.34 -12.12
CA ILE A 168 -11.23 4.90 -12.23
C ILE A 168 -9.92 4.18 -12.56
N SER A 169 -9.14 4.72 -13.49
CA SER A 169 -7.82 4.16 -13.84
C SER A 169 -6.87 4.18 -12.64
N TYR A 170 -6.85 5.25 -11.86
CA TYR A 170 -6.06 5.30 -10.61
C TYR A 170 -6.55 4.30 -9.57
N ILE A 171 -7.87 4.14 -9.37
CA ILE A 171 -8.43 3.12 -8.47
C ILE A 171 -7.95 1.72 -8.87
N VAL A 172 -8.02 1.38 -10.17
CA VAL A 172 -7.54 0.08 -10.67
C VAL A 172 -6.06 -0.11 -10.41
N GLN A 173 -5.23 0.93 -10.65
CA GLN A 173 -3.79 0.87 -10.39
C GLN A 173 -3.49 0.69 -8.89
N ILE A 174 -4.18 1.41 -8.00
CA ILE A 174 -4.01 1.27 -6.56
C ILE A 174 -4.33 -0.16 -6.12
N VAL A 175 -5.49 -0.68 -6.48
CA VAL A 175 -5.92 -2.03 -6.09
C VAL A 175 -4.94 -3.09 -6.59
N SER A 176 -4.53 -3.00 -7.86
CA SER A 176 -3.61 -3.96 -8.48
C SER A 176 -2.21 -3.91 -7.87
N SER A 177 -1.70 -2.70 -7.63
CA SER A 177 -0.41 -2.48 -6.98
C SER A 177 -0.40 -3.03 -5.55
N PHE A 178 -1.44 -2.75 -4.76
CA PHE A 178 -1.52 -3.26 -3.40
C PHE A 178 -1.71 -4.77 -3.34
N ALA A 179 -2.41 -5.36 -4.29
CA ALA A 179 -2.47 -6.82 -4.43
C ALA A 179 -1.08 -7.42 -4.71
N TYR A 180 -0.23 -6.75 -5.50
CA TYR A 180 1.18 -7.13 -5.70
C TYR A 180 1.97 -7.02 -4.38
N TRP A 181 1.96 -5.84 -3.74
CA TRP A 181 2.73 -5.59 -2.53
C TRP A 181 2.35 -6.53 -1.39
N CYS A 182 1.07 -6.72 -1.12
CA CYS A 182 0.59 -7.61 -0.08
C CYS A 182 1.03 -9.06 -0.30
N ARG A 183 0.98 -9.56 -1.54
CA ARG A 183 1.45 -10.92 -1.87
C ARG A 183 2.94 -11.06 -1.63
N MET A 184 3.73 -10.09 -2.07
CA MET A 184 5.17 -10.09 -1.90
C MET A 184 5.55 -10.04 -0.41
N ILE A 185 4.98 -9.10 0.35
CA ILE A 185 5.19 -8.95 1.80
C ILE A 185 4.84 -10.24 2.56
N ASN A 186 3.66 -10.79 2.29
CA ASN A 186 3.19 -12.00 2.97
C ASN A 186 4.04 -13.23 2.60
N ALA A 187 4.40 -13.39 1.32
CA ALA A 187 5.19 -14.51 0.84
C ALA A 187 6.64 -14.49 1.37
N LEU A 188 7.22 -13.30 1.54
CA LEU A 188 8.55 -13.15 2.12
C LEU A 188 8.54 -13.12 3.66
N GLY A 189 7.36 -13.05 4.29
CA GLY A 189 7.22 -12.95 5.74
C GLY A 189 7.85 -11.67 6.32
N THR A 190 7.77 -10.56 5.55
CA THR A 190 8.38 -9.29 5.90
C THR A 190 7.83 -8.75 7.22
N LYS A 191 8.72 -8.42 8.16
CA LYS A 191 8.37 -7.87 9.48
C LYS A 191 8.21 -6.36 9.42
N ILE A 192 7.28 -5.85 10.21
CA ILE A 192 7.10 -4.40 10.39
C ILE A 192 8.40 -3.79 10.90
N GLY A 193 8.78 -2.65 10.31
CA GLY A 193 9.93 -1.87 10.71
C GLY A 193 9.67 -1.07 12.01
N LYS A 194 10.63 -0.23 12.37
CA LYS A 194 10.52 0.64 13.56
C LYS A 194 9.55 1.79 13.36
N THR A 195 9.43 2.27 12.13
CA THR A 195 8.53 3.38 11.75
C THR A 195 7.28 2.79 11.09
N ILE A 196 6.11 3.30 11.45
CA ILE A 196 4.83 2.93 10.86
C ILE A 196 4.28 4.19 10.17
N GLY A 197 3.85 4.02 8.90
CA GLY A 197 3.37 5.11 8.08
C GLY A 197 4.49 5.94 7.45
N PHE A 198 4.30 6.31 6.19
CA PHE A 198 5.29 7.05 5.41
C PHE A 198 4.97 8.54 5.29
N ALA A 199 3.70 8.92 5.50
CA ALA A 199 3.25 10.30 5.39
C ALA A 199 3.93 11.22 6.41
N ASN A 200 4.23 10.70 7.59
CA ASN A 200 4.90 11.45 8.67
C ASN A 200 6.35 11.79 8.38
N THR A 201 7.01 11.07 7.47
CA THR A 201 8.44 11.27 7.18
C THR A 201 8.69 12.13 5.95
N LYS A 202 7.78 12.12 4.97
CA LYS A 202 7.98 12.81 3.67
C LYS A 202 7.25 14.15 3.52
N GLU A 203 6.22 14.44 4.34
CA GLU A 203 5.39 15.66 4.20
C GLU A 203 5.57 16.71 5.30
N LEU A 204 6.27 16.40 6.38
CA LEU A 204 6.63 17.42 7.39
C LEU A 204 7.74 18.38 6.94
N GLU A 205 8.37 18.11 5.79
CA GLU A 205 9.48 18.91 5.23
C GLU A 205 9.04 19.83 4.07
N LYS A 206 7.74 19.96 3.79
CA LYS A 206 7.16 20.91 2.81
C LYS A 206 6.35 22.00 3.51
#